data_316c77bdaaa5ac9098a554d8495f03ba
#
_entry.id   316c77bdaaa5ac9098a554d8495f03ba
#
_cell.length_a   1.000
_cell.length_b   1.000
_cell.length_c   1.000
_cell.angle_alpha   90.00
_cell.angle_beta   90.00
_cell.angle_gamma   90.00
#
_symmetry.space_group_name_H-M   'P 1'
#
loop_
_entity.id
_entity.type
_entity.pdbx_description
1 polymer ?
#
loop_
_entity_poly.entity_id
_entity_poly.type
_entity_poly.pdbx_seq_one_letter_code
_entity_poly.pdbx_strand_id
1 'polypeptide(L)'
;MRKKSLVIFTLVLTMIICLLFHMTAQAQDRREIQLTREYYDDLEELYVEILRDKLSSLGYENAGITLTKVYLENGMREYTSLIHHRRIDKLSVSEQEELLSELSVAILQDDNCKFRHEFFYYDK
;
A
#
# COMPACT_ATOMS: atom_id res chain seq x y z
N MET A 1 -5.96 -54.50 29.07
CA MET A 1 -6.80 -53.27 29.06
C MET A 1 -5.99 -51.97 29.26
N ARG A 2 -5.00 -51.94 30.12
CA ARG A 2 -4.18 -50.71 30.33
C ARG A 2 -3.40 -50.25 29.09
N LYS A 3 -2.90 -51.17 28.24
CA LYS A 3 -2.15 -50.81 27.01
C LYS A 3 -3.03 -50.12 25.95
N LYS A 4 -4.29 -50.56 25.80
CA LYS A 4 -5.22 -49.96 24.84
C LYS A 4 -5.66 -48.53 25.29
N SER A 5 -5.83 -48.32 26.57
CA SER A 5 -6.15 -47.03 27.15
C SER A 5 -4.99 -46.03 26.99
N LEU A 6 -3.76 -46.49 27.16
CA LEU A 6 -2.57 -45.68 26.98
C LEU A 6 -2.41 -45.24 25.52
N VAL A 7 -2.64 -46.13 24.55
CA VAL A 7 -2.56 -45.84 23.12
C VAL A 7 -3.63 -44.79 22.72
N ILE A 8 -4.85 -44.92 23.20
CA ILE A 8 -5.92 -43.99 22.95
C ILE A 8 -5.60 -42.59 23.55
N PHE A 9 -5.03 -42.56 24.74
CA PHE A 9 -4.64 -41.33 25.41
C PHE A 9 -3.51 -40.60 24.65
N THR A 10 -2.51 -41.34 24.15
CA THR A 10 -1.42 -40.76 23.34
C THR A 10 -1.94 -40.21 22.00
N LEU A 11 -2.86 -40.93 21.34
CA LEU A 11 -3.47 -40.46 20.09
C LEU A 11 -4.28 -39.16 20.28
N VAL A 12 -5.07 -39.10 21.35
CA VAL A 12 -5.84 -37.90 21.68
C VAL A 12 -4.91 -36.72 21.99
N LEU A 13 -3.85 -36.97 22.74
CA LEU A 13 -2.90 -35.93 23.10
C LEU A 13 -2.16 -35.39 21.84
N THR A 14 -1.75 -36.27 20.92
CA THR A 14 -1.11 -35.83 19.66
C THR A 14 -2.07 -35.04 18.79
N MET A 15 -3.35 -35.42 18.70
CA MET A 15 -4.37 -34.64 17.99
C MET A 15 -4.54 -33.24 18.57
N ILE A 16 -4.59 -33.11 19.89
CA ILE A 16 -4.72 -31.81 20.57
C ILE A 16 -3.50 -30.93 20.27
N ILE A 17 -2.29 -31.48 20.33
CA ILE A 17 -1.06 -30.78 20.03
C ILE A 17 -1.06 -30.28 18.57
N CYS A 18 -1.45 -31.14 17.61
CA CYS A 18 -1.55 -30.75 16.20
C CYS A 18 -2.57 -29.63 15.98
N LEU A 19 -3.73 -29.67 16.63
CA LEU A 19 -4.72 -28.61 16.56
C LEU A 19 -4.21 -27.28 17.12
N LEU A 20 -3.48 -27.32 18.24
CA LEU A 20 -2.88 -26.13 18.83
C LEU A 20 -1.82 -25.50 17.89
N PHE A 21 -0.99 -26.31 17.24
CA PHE A 21 -0.03 -25.85 16.26
C PHE A 21 -0.70 -25.20 15.04
N HIS A 22 -1.78 -25.78 14.53
CA HIS A 22 -2.56 -25.18 13.45
C HIS A 22 -3.17 -23.83 13.81
N MET A 23 -3.73 -23.71 15.00
CA MET A 23 -4.32 -22.47 15.46
C MET A 23 -3.28 -21.35 15.63
N THR A 24 -2.09 -21.65 16.13
CA THR A 24 -1.00 -20.67 16.28
C THR A 24 -0.43 -20.23 14.93
N ALA A 25 -0.25 -21.15 13.97
CA ALA A 25 0.19 -20.82 12.62
C ALA A 25 -0.77 -19.88 11.90
N GLN A 26 -2.08 -20.14 11.95
CA GLN A 26 -3.10 -19.26 11.37
C GLN A 26 -3.14 -17.88 12.04
N ALA A 27 -2.94 -17.80 13.34
CA ALA A 27 -2.89 -16.53 14.06
C ALA A 27 -1.67 -15.70 13.65
N GLN A 28 -0.51 -16.31 13.40
CA GLN A 28 0.67 -15.64 12.89
C GLN A 28 0.46 -15.10 11.47
N ASP A 29 -0.08 -15.91 10.56
CA ASP A 29 -0.36 -15.48 9.19
C ASP A 29 -1.31 -14.28 9.14
N ARG A 30 -2.36 -14.29 9.95
CA ARG A 30 -3.30 -13.16 10.06
C ARG A 30 -2.62 -11.90 10.59
N ARG A 31 -1.72 -12.05 11.54
CA ARG A 31 -0.97 -10.94 12.12
C ARG A 31 -0.01 -10.31 11.12
N GLU A 32 0.71 -11.11 10.34
CA GLU A 32 1.58 -10.63 9.28
C GLU A 32 0.81 -9.90 8.19
N ILE A 33 -0.33 -10.42 7.74
CA ILE A 33 -1.21 -9.79 6.77
C ILE A 33 -1.72 -8.45 7.30
N GLN A 34 -2.11 -8.38 8.56
CA GLN A 34 -2.59 -7.15 9.18
C GLN A 34 -1.49 -6.10 9.30
N LEU A 35 -0.29 -6.47 9.76
CA LEU A 35 0.88 -5.57 9.85
C LEU A 35 1.30 -5.04 8.49
N THR A 36 1.28 -5.89 7.46
CA THR A 36 1.58 -5.50 6.09
C THR A 36 0.54 -4.50 5.56
N ARG A 37 -0.72 -4.71 5.85
CA ARG A 37 -1.80 -3.80 5.47
C ARG A 37 -1.64 -2.44 6.14
N GLU A 38 -1.41 -2.40 7.44
CA GLU A 38 -1.19 -1.17 8.21
C GLU A 38 0.02 -0.40 7.67
N TYR A 39 1.12 -1.08 7.37
CA TYR A 39 2.31 -0.48 6.78
C TYR A 39 2.00 0.24 5.46
N TYR A 40 1.27 -0.41 4.55
CA TYR A 40 0.95 0.18 3.25
C TYR A 40 -0.13 1.27 3.35
N ASP A 41 -1.07 1.16 4.28
CA ASP A 41 -2.04 2.23 4.55
C ASP A 41 -1.33 3.49 5.04
N ASP A 42 -0.38 3.37 5.96
CA ASP A 42 0.45 4.46 6.45
C ASP A 42 1.34 5.04 5.34
N LEU A 43 1.93 4.19 4.50
CA LEU A 43 2.73 4.60 3.35
C LEU A 43 1.91 5.41 2.34
N GLU A 44 0.71 4.96 2.04
CA GLU A 44 -0.22 5.63 1.12
C GLU A 44 -0.63 7.02 1.63
N GLU A 45 -0.94 7.12 2.91
CA GLU A 45 -1.29 8.38 3.55
C GLU A 45 -0.11 9.35 3.55
N LEU A 46 1.06 8.89 3.93
CA LEU A 46 2.29 9.68 3.92
C LEU A 46 2.65 10.16 2.51
N TYR A 47 2.48 9.32 1.51
CA TYR A 47 2.74 9.66 0.12
C TYR A 47 1.84 10.79 -0.38
N VAL A 48 0.54 10.71 -0.11
CA VAL A 48 -0.42 11.77 -0.46
C VAL A 48 -0.09 13.07 0.27
N GLU A 49 0.30 13.00 1.54
CA GLU A 49 0.71 14.15 2.33
C GLU A 49 1.96 14.83 1.77
N ILE A 50 2.98 14.07 1.41
CA ILE A 50 4.20 14.58 0.77
C ILE A 50 3.88 15.29 -0.55
N LEU A 51 3.04 14.70 -1.39
CA LEU A 51 2.60 15.34 -2.64
C LEU A 51 1.84 16.64 -2.39
N ARG A 52 0.93 16.63 -1.43
CA ARG A 52 0.15 17.83 -1.08
C ARG A 52 1.04 18.95 -0.58
N ASP A 53 1.99 18.64 0.29
CA ASP A 53 2.93 19.61 0.83
C ASP A 53 3.85 20.17 -0.28
N LYS A 54 4.31 19.32 -1.17
CA LYS A 54 5.13 19.75 -2.30
C LYS A 54 4.35 20.65 -3.26
N LEU A 55 3.14 20.28 -3.61
CA LEU A 55 2.26 21.09 -4.44
C LEU A 55 1.95 22.44 -3.78
N SER A 56 1.66 22.43 -2.49
CA SER A 56 1.42 23.66 -1.72
C SER A 56 2.65 24.57 -1.71
N SER A 57 3.86 24.00 -1.55
CA SER A 57 5.12 24.76 -1.60
C SER A 57 5.39 25.41 -2.96
N LEU A 58 4.86 24.82 -4.03
CA LEU A 58 4.95 25.34 -5.40
C LEU A 58 3.82 26.33 -5.76
N GLY A 59 2.93 26.61 -4.81
CA GLY A 59 1.82 27.54 -4.98
C GLY A 59 0.50 26.89 -5.40
N TYR A 60 0.42 25.56 -5.44
CA TYR A 60 -0.79 24.82 -5.79
C TYR A 60 -1.48 24.31 -4.53
N GLU A 61 -2.04 25.22 -3.75
CA GLU A 61 -2.74 24.88 -2.52
C GLU A 61 -4.08 24.19 -2.80
N ASN A 62 -4.48 23.29 -1.92
CA ASN A 62 -5.73 22.54 -1.99
C ASN A 62 -5.91 21.73 -3.28
N ALA A 63 -4.81 21.21 -3.82
CA ALA A 63 -4.87 20.28 -4.95
C ALA A 63 -5.64 19.01 -4.57
N GLY A 64 -6.51 18.56 -5.46
CA GLY A 64 -7.15 17.25 -5.35
C GLY A 64 -6.16 16.14 -5.73
N ILE A 65 -5.99 15.16 -4.88
CA ILE A 65 -5.11 14.01 -5.12
C ILE A 65 -5.91 12.74 -4.93
N THR A 66 -6.01 11.93 -5.98
CA THR A 66 -6.62 10.60 -5.92
C THR A 66 -5.54 9.57 -6.16
N LEU A 67 -5.42 8.61 -5.27
CA LEU A 67 -4.44 7.54 -5.37
C LEU A 67 -5.10 6.27 -5.89
N THR A 68 -4.59 5.75 -7.01
CA THR A 68 -4.99 4.47 -7.58
C THR A 68 -3.88 3.46 -7.37
N LYS A 69 -4.26 2.26 -7.00
CA LYS A 69 -3.35 1.18 -6.66
C LYS A 69 -3.59 -0.03 -7.55
N VAL A 70 -2.50 -0.56 -8.13
CA VAL A 70 -2.50 -1.80 -8.92
C VAL A 70 -1.49 -2.77 -8.31
N TYR A 71 -1.90 -4.02 -8.14
CA TYR A 71 -1.02 -5.11 -7.74
C TYR A 71 -0.47 -5.80 -8.99
N LEU A 72 0.85 -5.85 -9.10
CA LEU A 72 1.54 -6.52 -10.19
C LEU A 72 1.78 -8.00 -9.86
N GLU A 73 1.99 -8.82 -10.89
CA GLU A 73 2.20 -10.28 -10.75
C GLU A 73 3.43 -10.63 -9.89
N ASN A 74 4.45 -9.78 -9.90
CA ASN A 74 5.67 -9.96 -9.10
C ASN A 74 5.52 -9.55 -7.62
N GLY A 75 4.30 -9.23 -7.17
CA GLY A 75 4.02 -8.74 -5.82
C GLY A 75 4.32 -7.27 -5.59
N MET A 76 4.81 -6.55 -6.60
CA MET A 76 4.98 -5.10 -6.52
C MET A 76 3.64 -4.37 -6.57
N ARG A 77 3.60 -3.21 -5.95
CA ARG A 77 2.47 -2.28 -6.01
C ARG A 77 2.82 -1.11 -6.93
N GLU A 78 1.92 -0.76 -7.81
CA GLU A 78 2.03 0.44 -8.61
C GLU A 78 0.97 1.44 -8.16
N TYR A 79 1.42 2.60 -7.72
CA TYR A 79 0.58 3.71 -7.31
C TYR A 79 0.57 4.77 -8.38
N THR A 80 -0.60 5.20 -8.79
CA THR A 80 -0.78 6.36 -9.67
C THR A 80 -1.51 7.45 -8.90
N SER A 81 -0.86 8.58 -8.71
CA SER A 81 -1.50 9.76 -8.16
C SER A 81 -2.10 10.60 -9.28
N LEU A 82 -3.39 10.80 -9.22
CA LEU A 82 -4.13 11.66 -10.12
C LEU A 82 -4.33 13.01 -9.44
N ILE A 83 -3.69 14.03 -9.98
CA ILE A 83 -3.63 15.37 -9.39
C ILE A 83 -4.52 16.31 -10.17
N HIS A 84 -5.38 17.04 -9.48
CA HIS A 84 -6.25 18.04 -10.04
C HIS A 84 -6.08 19.40 -9.36
N HIS A 85 -5.84 20.45 -10.14
CA HIS A 85 -5.82 21.82 -9.67
C HIS A 85 -6.12 22.77 -10.84
N ARG A 86 -6.95 23.78 -10.60
CA ARG A 86 -7.37 24.75 -11.63
C ARG A 86 -6.21 25.44 -12.34
N ARG A 87 -5.17 25.80 -11.60
CA ARG A 87 -4.01 26.49 -12.17
C ARG A 87 -3.12 25.56 -12.97
N ILE A 88 -3.10 24.27 -12.64
CA ILE A 88 -2.38 23.24 -13.40
C ILE A 88 -3.06 23.01 -14.75
N ASP A 89 -4.38 23.01 -14.79
CA ASP A 89 -5.16 22.87 -16.04
C ASP A 89 -4.85 23.99 -17.05
N LYS A 90 -4.38 25.14 -16.59
CA LYS A 90 -4.04 26.29 -17.43
C LYS A 90 -2.57 26.31 -17.88
N LEU A 91 -1.75 25.45 -17.35
CA LEU A 91 -0.34 25.35 -17.74
C LEU A 91 -0.20 24.77 -19.15
N SER A 92 0.85 25.17 -19.85
CA SER A 92 1.24 24.54 -21.10
C SER A 92 1.70 23.09 -20.85
N VAL A 93 1.72 22.27 -21.89
CA VAL A 93 2.20 20.87 -21.80
C VAL A 93 3.63 20.84 -21.25
N SER A 94 4.50 21.74 -21.72
CA SER A 94 5.89 21.85 -21.25
C SER A 94 5.98 22.18 -19.76
N GLU A 95 5.18 23.12 -19.28
CA GLU A 95 5.12 23.50 -17.87
C GLU A 95 4.57 22.37 -16.99
N GLN A 96 3.60 21.61 -17.49
CA GLN A 96 3.07 20.43 -16.79
C GLN A 96 4.12 19.32 -16.70
N GLU A 97 4.89 19.07 -17.75
CA GLU A 97 5.98 18.09 -17.74
C GLU A 97 7.08 18.48 -16.76
N GLU A 98 7.43 19.75 -16.69
CA GLU A 98 8.37 20.28 -15.71
C GLU A 98 7.88 20.10 -14.29
N LEU A 99 6.61 20.38 -14.04
CA LEU A 99 5.98 20.19 -12.73
C LEU A 99 5.97 18.71 -12.32
N LEU A 100 5.64 17.80 -13.25
CA LEU A 100 5.72 16.35 -12.99
C LEU A 100 7.15 15.91 -12.65
N SER A 101 8.14 16.45 -13.32
CA SER A 101 9.55 16.18 -13.03
C SER A 101 9.94 16.64 -11.62
N GLU A 102 9.50 17.82 -11.20
CA GLU A 102 9.74 18.32 -9.84
C GLU A 102 9.04 17.48 -8.78
N LEU A 103 7.81 17.04 -9.03
CA LEU A 103 7.07 16.16 -8.13
C LEU A 103 7.75 14.80 -7.98
N SER A 104 8.36 14.29 -9.05
CA SER A 104 9.05 13.00 -9.06
C SER A 104 10.28 12.97 -8.13
N VAL A 105 10.90 14.11 -7.86
CA VAL A 105 12.05 14.23 -6.94
C VAL A 105 11.62 14.08 -5.46
N ALA A 106 10.37 14.35 -5.15
CA ALA A 106 9.87 14.38 -3.76
C ALA A 106 9.38 13.01 -3.24
N ILE A 107 9.62 11.93 -3.98
CA ILE A 107 8.98 10.64 -3.76
C ILE A 107 9.66 9.83 -2.66
N LEU A 108 8.83 9.18 -1.85
CA LEU A 108 9.21 8.05 -1.02
C LEU A 108 9.78 6.93 -1.88
N GLN A 109 10.93 6.40 -1.49
CA GLN A 109 11.49 5.21 -2.11
C GLN A 109 11.09 3.99 -1.31
N ASP A 110 10.40 3.07 -1.97
CA ASP A 110 10.09 1.75 -1.45
C ASP A 110 10.38 0.73 -2.55
N ASP A 111 11.18 -0.30 -2.24
CA ASP A 111 11.64 -1.28 -3.23
C ASP A 111 10.49 -2.13 -3.81
N ASN A 112 9.36 -2.20 -3.11
CA ASN A 112 8.18 -2.94 -3.52
C ASN A 112 7.09 -2.10 -4.17
N CYS A 113 7.35 -0.80 -4.35
CA CYS A 113 6.38 0.14 -4.88
C CYS A 113 6.94 0.93 -6.07
N LYS A 114 6.10 1.15 -7.06
CA LYS A 114 6.32 2.11 -8.14
C LYS A 114 5.34 3.25 -7.99
N PHE A 115 5.80 4.47 -8.18
CA PHE A 115 4.98 5.67 -8.07
C PHE A 115 4.94 6.41 -9.39
N ARG A 116 3.73 6.74 -9.85
CA ARG A 116 3.49 7.55 -11.04
C ARG A 116 2.60 8.72 -10.68
N HIS A 117 2.82 9.85 -11.36
CA HIS A 117 2.01 11.05 -11.22
C HIS A 117 1.38 11.41 -12.54
N GLU A 118 0.10 11.70 -12.52
CA GLU A 118 -0.67 12.14 -13.69
C GLU A 118 -1.55 13.32 -13.30
N PHE A 119 -1.78 14.23 -14.25
CA PHE A 119 -2.77 15.27 -14.06
C PHE A 119 -4.11 14.83 -14.59
N PHE A 120 -5.15 15.18 -13.86
CA PHE A 120 -6.51 14.94 -14.29
C PHE A 120 -6.95 15.99 -15.29
N TYR A 121 -7.38 15.57 -16.46
CA TYR A 121 -7.94 16.41 -17.46
C TYR A 121 -9.44 16.19 -17.54
N TYR A 122 -10.20 17.28 -17.42
CA TYR A 122 -11.59 17.25 -17.81
C TYR A 122 -11.65 17.35 -19.33
N ASP A 123 -12.07 16.30 -19.99
CA ASP A 123 -12.50 16.41 -21.38
C ASP A 123 -13.71 17.34 -21.42
N LYS A 124 -13.51 18.45 -22.09
CA LYS A 124 -14.60 19.39 -22.35
C LYS A 124 -15.46 18.91 -23.51
#